data_185b7caf81c5e06e3d87c794f8dcb850
#
_entry.id   185b7caf81c5e06e3d87c794f8dcb850
#
_cell.length_a   1.000
_cell.length_b   1.000
_cell.length_c   1.000
_cell.angle_alpha   90.00
_cell.angle_beta   90.00
_cell.angle_gamma   90.00
#
_symmetry.space_group_name_H-M   'P 1'
#
loop_
_entity.id
_entity.type
_entity.pdbx_description
1 polymer ?
#
loop_
_entity_poly.entity_id
_entity_poly.type
_entity_poly.pdbx_seq_one_letter_code
_entity_poly.pdbx_strand_id
1 'polypeptide(L)'
;MTKLAPSILSADFCTLGEDIRQIEAGGADYVHIDVMDGIFVPNISIGIPVVKSVRKHTPMFLDVHLMIDRPHRYVGEFCDAGADLVVFHVEADEPQDIFAAIAD
;
A
#
# COMPACT_ATOMS: atom_id res chain seq x y z
N MET A 1 -14.54 -17.00 2.17
CA MET A 1 -14.59 -16.23 3.42
C MET A 1 -14.20 -14.79 3.14
N THR A 2 -14.96 -13.86 3.67
CA THR A 2 -14.69 -12.43 3.47
C THR A 2 -13.51 -11.96 4.33
N LYS A 3 -12.61 -11.18 3.71
CA LYS A 3 -11.49 -10.54 4.40
C LYS A 3 -11.78 -9.07 4.56
N LEU A 4 -11.38 -8.49 5.69
CA LEU A 4 -11.50 -7.06 5.97
C LEU A 4 -10.13 -6.41 5.82
N ALA A 5 -10.08 -5.37 4.99
CA ALA A 5 -8.85 -4.63 4.69
C ALA A 5 -9.09 -3.12 4.85
N PRO A 6 -9.19 -2.62 6.10
CA PRO A 6 -9.40 -1.19 6.31
C PRO A 6 -8.18 -0.39 5.83
N SER A 7 -8.46 0.75 5.19
CA SER A 7 -7.41 1.64 4.70
C SER A 7 -6.91 2.56 5.80
N ILE A 8 -5.59 2.69 5.94
CA ILE A 8 -4.99 3.65 6.87
C ILE A 8 -5.14 5.09 6.41
N LEU A 9 -5.65 5.32 5.21
CA LEU A 9 -5.93 6.68 4.72
C LEU A 9 -6.92 7.41 5.63
N SER A 10 -7.79 6.67 6.31
CA SER A 10 -8.75 7.21 7.28
C SER A 10 -8.19 7.35 8.69
N ALA A 11 -6.96 6.93 8.93
CA ALA A 11 -6.32 6.99 10.24
C ALA A 11 -5.78 8.39 10.53
N ASP A 12 -5.50 8.65 11.81
CA ASP A 12 -4.72 9.81 12.20
C ASP A 12 -3.24 9.46 12.07
N PHE A 13 -2.55 10.08 11.13
CA PHE A 13 -1.15 9.77 10.86
C PHE A 13 -0.22 10.13 12.04
N CYS A 14 -0.67 11.02 12.92
CA CYS A 14 0.09 11.34 14.13
C CYS A 14 0.04 10.22 15.18
N THR A 15 -0.95 9.33 15.08
CA THR A 15 -1.11 8.17 15.97
C THR A 15 -1.29 6.88 15.17
N LEU A 16 -0.64 6.78 14.02
CA LEU A 16 -0.86 5.71 13.06
C LEU A 16 -0.64 4.31 13.67
N GLY A 17 0.43 4.14 14.44
CA GLY A 17 0.73 2.86 15.07
C GLY A 17 -0.38 2.40 16.01
N GLU A 18 -0.93 3.31 16.81
CA GLU A 18 -2.03 3.01 17.72
C GLU A 18 -3.30 2.66 16.95
N ASP A 19 -3.59 3.41 15.88
CA ASP A 19 -4.75 3.15 15.04
C ASP A 19 -4.66 1.77 14.38
N ILE A 20 -3.48 1.36 13.94
CA ILE A 20 -3.25 0.02 13.38
C ILE A 20 -3.50 -1.06 14.43
N ARG A 21 -3.05 -0.85 15.67
CA ARG A 21 -3.31 -1.81 16.76
C ARG A 21 -4.81 -1.96 17.01
N GLN A 22 -5.57 -0.87 16.91
CA GLN A 22 -7.02 -0.91 17.10
C GLN A 22 -7.71 -1.74 16.03
N ILE A 23 -7.33 -1.60 14.76
CA ILE A 23 -7.94 -2.40 13.70
C ILE A 23 -7.53 -3.87 13.78
N GLU A 24 -6.32 -4.16 14.22
CA GLU A 24 -5.86 -5.53 14.46
C GLU A 24 -6.68 -6.17 15.58
N ALA A 25 -6.84 -5.46 16.71
CA ALA A 25 -7.65 -5.92 17.83
C ALA A 25 -9.12 -6.08 17.45
N GLY A 26 -9.61 -5.29 16.50
CA GLY A 26 -10.97 -5.36 15.99
C GLY A 26 -11.23 -6.52 15.02
N GLY A 27 -10.20 -7.30 14.66
CA GLY A 27 -10.34 -8.48 13.82
C GLY A 27 -10.13 -8.24 12.34
N ALA A 28 -9.52 -7.13 11.93
CA ALA A 28 -9.17 -6.89 10.54
C ALA A 28 -8.14 -7.93 10.06
N ASP A 29 -8.24 -8.34 8.79
CA ASP A 29 -7.35 -9.33 8.19
C ASP A 29 -6.11 -8.69 7.58
N TYR A 30 -6.29 -7.54 6.92
CA TYR A 30 -5.24 -6.84 6.21
C TYR A 30 -5.18 -5.38 6.64
N VAL A 31 -4.02 -4.77 6.47
CA VAL A 31 -3.88 -3.31 6.50
C VAL A 31 -3.80 -2.85 5.04
N HIS A 32 -4.75 -2.03 4.61
CA HIS A 32 -4.78 -1.50 3.25
C HIS A 32 -4.10 -0.13 3.22
N ILE A 33 -3.10 0.02 2.35
CA ILE A 33 -2.29 1.24 2.25
C ILE A 33 -2.49 1.83 0.86
N ASP A 34 -3.16 2.98 0.79
CA ASP A 34 -3.41 3.70 -0.46
C ASP A 34 -2.31 4.71 -0.70
N VAL A 35 -1.53 4.49 -1.76
CA VAL A 35 -0.43 5.38 -2.16
C VAL A 35 -0.86 6.21 -3.36
N MET A 36 -0.84 7.52 -3.21
CA MET A 36 -1.26 8.49 -4.21
C MET A 36 -0.14 9.48 -4.47
N ASP A 37 0.13 9.80 -5.74
CA ASP A 37 1.26 10.63 -6.14
C ASP A 37 0.90 12.05 -6.60
N GLY A 38 -0.39 12.38 -6.67
CA GLY A 38 -0.83 13.69 -7.14
C GLY A 38 -0.82 13.84 -8.65
N ILE A 39 -0.44 12.79 -9.38
CA ILE A 39 -0.41 12.76 -10.86
C ILE A 39 -1.52 11.86 -11.38
N PHE A 40 -1.50 10.58 -11.01
CA PHE A 40 -2.53 9.63 -11.42
C PHE A 40 -3.88 9.95 -10.77
N VAL A 41 -3.86 10.43 -9.51
CA VAL A 41 -5.03 10.90 -8.77
C VAL A 41 -4.73 12.27 -8.17
N PRO A 42 -5.75 13.13 -7.93
CA PRO A 42 -5.53 14.52 -7.48
C PRO A 42 -5.27 14.63 -5.97
N ASN A 43 -4.43 13.80 -5.42
CA ASN A 43 -4.05 13.83 -4.02
C ASN A 43 -2.68 13.19 -3.83
N ILE A 44 -2.01 13.56 -2.76
CA ILE A 44 -0.73 12.94 -2.35
C ILE A 44 -0.96 12.37 -0.96
N SER A 45 -0.69 11.08 -0.78
CA SER A 45 -0.93 10.44 0.52
C SER A 45 0.36 10.08 1.25
N ILE A 46 0.93 8.93 0.96
CA ILE A 46 2.08 8.39 1.68
C ILE A 46 3.00 7.64 0.71
N GLY A 47 4.15 7.20 1.19
CA GLY A 47 5.13 6.53 0.35
C GLY A 47 5.86 5.42 1.05
N ILE A 48 6.99 5.04 0.49
CA ILE A 48 7.81 3.91 0.93
C ILE A 48 8.24 4.02 2.40
N PRO A 49 8.67 5.19 2.92
CA PRO A 49 9.07 5.27 4.33
C PRO A 49 7.95 4.90 5.30
N VAL A 50 6.70 5.24 4.97
CA VAL A 50 5.56 4.89 5.82
C VAL A 50 5.32 3.38 5.80
N VAL A 51 5.41 2.74 4.63
CA VAL A 51 5.26 1.28 4.51
C VAL A 51 6.33 0.58 5.34
N LYS A 52 7.58 1.02 5.27
CA LYS A 52 8.66 0.45 6.10
C LYS A 52 8.37 0.56 7.58
N SER A 53 7.88 1.71 8.03
CA SER A 53 7.55 1.93 9.44
C SER A 53 6.39 1.06 9.89
N VAL A 54 5.35 0.94 9.06
CA VAL A 54 4.19 0.09 9.34
C VAL A 54 4.63 -1.37 9.43
N ARG A 55 5.48 -1.83 8.51
CA ARG A 55 5.95 -3.22 8.52
C ARG A 55 6.67 -3.59 9.81
N LYS A 56 7.50 -2.69 10.34
CA LYS A 56 8.19 -2.91 11.63
C LYS A 56 7.22 -2.95 12.80
N HIS A 57 6.10 -2.27 12.68
CA HIS A 57 5.15 -2.06 13.78
C HIS A 57 4.11 -3.18 13.91
N THR A 58 3.73 -3.80 12.81
CA THR A 58 2.65 -4.80 12.80
C THR A 58 3.04 -6.05 11.99
N PRO A 59 2.61 -7.27 12.45
CA PRO A 59 2.77 -8.49 11.67
C PRO A 59 1.64 -8.70 10.66
N MET A 60 0.65 -7.81 10.60
CA MET A 60 -0.49 -7.96 9.70
C MET A 60 -0.08 -7.98 8.23
N PHE A 61 -0.90 -8.60 7.40
CA PHE A 61 -0.73 -8.61 5.95
C PHE A 61 -0.91 -7.19 5.40
N LEU A 62 0.08 -6.70 4.67
CA LEU A 62 0.05 -5.35 4.09
C LEU A 62 -0.37 -5.42 2.63
N ASP A 63 -1.54 -4.87 2.34
CA ASP A 63 -2.13 -4.75 1.01
C ASP A 63 -1.90 -3.31 0.52
N VAL A 64 -0.92 -3.13 -0.37
CA VAL A 64 -0.50 -1.80 -0.84
C VAL A 64 -1.09 -1.54 -2.22
N HIS A 65 -1.86 -0.47 -2.32
CA HIS A 65 -2.55 -0.05 -3.54
C HIS A 65 -1.86 1.19 -4.11
N LEU A 66 -1.23 1.05 -5.27
CA LEU A 66 -0.49 2.13 -5.92
C LEU A 66 -1.38 2.87 -6.91
N MET A 67 -1.78 4.07 -6.55
CA MET A 67 -2.49 5.01 -7.43
C MET A 67 -1.48 6.06 -7.89
N ILE A 68 -0.48 5.62 -8.67
CA ILE A 68 0.63 6.45 -9.10
C ILE A 68 0.87 6.28 -10.60
N ASP A 69 1.50 7.29 -11.20
CA ASP A 69 1.92 7.26 -12.59
C ASP A 69 3.09 6.29 -12.75
N ARG A 70 3.04 5.43 -13.75
CA ARG A 70 4.05 4.42 -14.07
C ARG A 70 4.50 3.64 -12.83
N PRO A 71 3.60 2.84 -12.22
CA PRO A 71 3.89 2.13 -10.98
C PRO A 71 5.03 1.11 -11.09
N HIS A 72 5.33 0.60 -12.32
CA HIS A 72 6.40 -0.37 -12.50
C HIS A 72 7.73 0.10 -11.91
N ARG A 73 7.94 1.42 -11.83
CA ARG A 73 9.16 2.01 -11.29
C ARG A 73 9.37 1.70 -9.80
N TYR A 74 8.29 1.39 -9.08
CA TYR A 74 8.31 1.32 -7.61
C TYR A 74 7.80 0.00 -7.03
N VAL A 75 7.22 -0.90 -7.83
CA VAL A 75 6.64 -2.16 -7.31
C VAL A 75 7.67 -2.93 -6.49
N GLY A 76 8.88 -3.11 -7.01
CA GLY A 76 9.95 -3.83 -6.28
C GLY A 76 10.31 -3.16 -4.97
N GLU A 77 10.40 -1.83 -4.96
CA GLU A 77 10.74 -1.08 -3.75
C GLU A 77 9.66 -1.19 -2.67
N PHE A 78 8.39 -1.21 -3.06
CA PHE A 78 7.30 -1.42 -2.11
C PHE A 78 7.32 -2.85 -1.55
N CYS A 79 7.63 -3.84 -2.38
CA CYS A 79 7.79 -5.22 -1.91
C CYS A 79 8.94 -5.31 -0.89
N ASP A 80 10.08 -4.69 -1.19
CA ASP A 80 11.23 -4.68 -0.29
C ASP A 80 10.93 -3.95 1.01
N ALA A 81 10.06 -2.94 0.97
CA ALA A 81 9.65 -2.20 2.16
C ALA A 81 8.76 -3.02 3.10
N GLY A 82 8.18 -4.11 2.60
CA GLY A 82 7.38 -5.03 3.42
C GLY A 82 5.96 -5.27 2.95
N ALA A 83 5.58 -4.82 1.75
CA ALA A 83 4.27 -5.12 1.18
C ALA A 83 4.14 -6.62 0.92
N ASP A 84 3.04 -7.20 1.34
CA ASP A 84 2.70 -8.61 1.06
C ASP A 84 1.96 -8.73 -0.26
N LEU A 85 1.24 -7.69 -0.64
CA LEU A 85 0.49 -7.59 -1.89
C LEU A 85 0.61 -6.17 -2.42
N VAL A 86 0.89 -6.04 -3.72
CA VAL A 86 0.92 -4.74 -4.40
C VAL A 86 -0.10 -4.77 -5.53
N VAL A 87 -1.01 -3.79 -5.51
CA VAL A 87 -2.03 -3.61 -6.54
C VAL A 87 -1.75 -2.31 -7.27
N PHE A 88 -1.84 -2.31 -8.58
CA PHE A 88 -1.68 -1.10 -9.38
C PHE A 88 -2.61 -1.12 -10.58
N HIS A 89 -2.69 0.01 -11.30
CA HIS A 89 -3.64 0.19 -12.38
C HIS A 89 -2.95 0.03 -13.73
N VAL A 90 -3.51 -0.83 -14.59
CA VAL A 90 -2.93 -1.09 -15.92
C VAL A 90 -2.95 0.15 -16.81
N GLU A 91 -3.92 1.04 -16.63
CA GLU A 91 -4.01 2.30 -17.37
C GLU A 91 -2.98 3.33 -16.96
N ALA A 92 -2.25 3.10 -15.86
CA ALA A 92 -1.22 4.01 -15.36
C ALA A 92 0.16 3.75 -15.97
N ASP A 93 0.29 2.72 -16.79
CA ASP A 93 1.60 2.28 -17.28
C ASP A 93 1.51 1.70 -18.70
N GLU A 94 2.67 1.44 -19.30
CA GLU A 94 2.75 0.81 -20.61
C GLU A 94 2.67 -0.72 -20.47
N PRO A 95 2.04 -1.45 -21.43
CA PRO A 95 1.86 -2.90 -21.30
C PRO A 95 3.15 -3.69 -21.06
N GLN A 96 4.24 -3.36 -21.75
CA GLN A 96 5.51 -4.07 -21.58
C GLN A 96 6.08 -3.87 -20.18
N ASP A 97 5.91 -2.69 -19.60
CA ASP A 97 6.41 -2.38 -18.27
C ASP A 97 5.57 -3.09 -17.19
N ILE A 98 4.26 -3.22 -17.44
CA ILE A 98 3.34 -3.97 -16.56
C ILE A 98 3.74 -5.44 -16.52
N PHE A 99 3.98 -6.04 -17.67
CA PHE A 99 4.38 -7.45 -17.74
C PHE A 99 5.72 -7.69 -17.07
N ALA A 100 6.68 -6.77 -17.23
CA ALA A 100 7.98 -6.86 -16.55
C ALA A 100 7.82 -6.78 -15.03
N ALA A 101 6.97 -5.89 -14.53
CA ALA A 101 6.72 -5.74 -13.09
C ALA A 101 6.07 -7.00 -12.50
N ILE A 102 5.13 -7.62 -13.22
CA ILE A 102 4.48 -8.85 -12.77
C ILE A 102 5.47 -10.02 -12.71
N ALA A 103 6.43 -10.06 -13.64
CA ALA A 103 7.42 -11.11 -13.69
C ALA A 103 8.46 -11.03 -12.57
N ASP A 104 8.67 -9.86 -12.01
CA ASP A 104 9.58 -9.66 -10.89
C ASP A 104 8.87 -10.06 -9.59
#